data_1c645b1ec9a9d466fd256d426b0bb110
#
_entry.id   1c645b1ec9a9d466fd256d426b0bb110
#
_cell.length_a   1.000
_cell.length_b   1.000
_cell.length_c   1.000
_cell.angle_alpha   90.00
_cell.angle_beta   90.00
_cell.angle_gamma   90.00
#
_symmetry.space_group_name_H-M   'P 1'
#
loop_
_entity.id
_entity.type
_entity.pdbx_description
1 polymer ?
#
loop_
_entity_poly.entity_id
_entity_poly.type
_entity_poly.pdbx_seq_one_letter_code
_entity_poly.pdbx_strand_id
1 'polypeptide(L)'
;MSAPVSKTAQTERASRETFGARLDGYISRRGEFHHRILDAAEKLIVETRGTFFSMRDLADRAKVSPATPFNHFGSKRGLLSAIVERSFDRFVRMPKETPSGADPLRQMFDRADLLLCYYAKKPDLYRPVFAELLGSEESPDRALLQAITSWRSGLRAASREGQLQKGRNLDVVANQLETNWIGSLMMWIGGAMDGSGWKLQAEYGTAVTLLSVASDAAVPWLQDRVLQLEAQLATVIPRAH
;
A
#
# COMPACT_ATOMS: atom_id res chain seq x y z
N MET A 1 -15.95 47.50 -37.64
CA MET A 1 -15.71 46.55 -38.76
C MET A 1 -14.91 45.38 -38.21
N SER A 2 -15.59 44.27 -37.89
CA SER A 2 -14.93 43.06 -37.39
C SER A 2 -14.53 42.20 -38.58
N ALA A 3 -13.27 41.82 -38.65
CA ALA A 3 -12.72 40.97 -39.69
C ALA A 3 -13.32 39.53 -39.60
N PRO A 4 -13.60 38.87 -40.69
CA PRO A 4 -14.13 37.49 -40.68
C PRO A 4 -13.02 36.51 -40.24
N VAL A 5 -13.30 35.74 -39.21
CA VAL A 5 -12.44 34.61 -38.77
C VAL A 5 -12.38 33.60 -39.91
N SER A 6 -11.17 33.29 -40.41
CA SER A 6 -10.93 32.39 -41.55
C SER A 6 -11.56 31.02 -41.31
N LYS A 7 -12.25 30.46 -42.32
CA LYS A 7 -12.81 29.09 -42.32
C LYS A 7 -11.80 28.03 -41.91
N THR A 8 -10.52 28.26 -42.22
CA THR A 8 -9.39 27.35 -41.84
C THR A 8 -9.20 27.31 -40.32
N ALA A 9 -9.25 28.47 -39.63
CA ALA A 9 -9.11 28.52 -38.17
C ALA A 9 -10.27 27.86 -37.41
N GLN A 10 -11.50 27.97 -37.98
CA GLN A 10 -12.66 27.27 -37.41
C GLN A 10 -12.58 25.76 -37.59
N THR A 11 -12.08 25.26 -38.71
CA THR A 11 -11.90 23.83 -38.99
C THR A 11 -10.81 23.23 -38.12
N GLU A 12 -9.70 23.93 -37.91
CA GLU A 12 -8.64 23.48 -37.02
C GLU A 12 -9.08 23.46 -35.53
N ARG A 13 -9.87 24.42 -35.11
CA ARG A 13 -10.42 24.45 -33.74
C ARG A 13 -11.41 23.29 -33.52
N ALA A 14 -12.31 23.04 -34.45
CA ALA A 14 -13.25 21.90 -34.38
C ALA A 14 -12.51 20.55 -34.38
N SER A 15 -11.42 20.41 -35.16
CA SER A 15 -10.59 19.21 -35.18
C SER A 15 -9.87 18.97 -33.83
N ARG A 16 -9.35 20.03 -33.20
CA ARG A 16 -8.71 19.95 -31.87
C ARG A 16 -9.71 19.60 -30.76
N GLU A 17 -10.90 20.19 -30.79
CA GLU A 17 -11.98 19.88 -29.83
C GLU A 17 -12.46 18.43 -29.98
N THR A 18 -12.61 17.95 -31.21
CA THR A 18 -12.99 16.56 -31.49
C THR A 18 -11.89 15.56 -31.07
N PHE A 19 -10.61 15.90 -31.28
CA PHE A 19 -9.48 15.09 -30.83
C PHE A 19 -9.39 15.05 -29.30
N GLY A 20 -9.56 16.20 -28.62
CA GLY A 20 -9.61 16.28 -27.16
C GLY A 20 -10.71 15.40 -26.57
N ALA A 21 -11.95 15.51 -27.07
CA ALA A 21 -13.08 14.71 -26.61
C ALA A 21 -12.87 13.19 -26.84
N ARG A 22 -12.21 12.80 -27.95
CA ARG A 22 -11.84 11.39 -28.20
C ARG A 22 -10.76 10.91 -27.25
N LEU A 23 -9.77 11.73 -26.93
CA LEU A 23 -8.69 11.41 -25.99
C LEU A 23 -9.24 11.26 -24.58
N ASP A 24 -10.09 12.18 -24.13
CA ASP A 24 -10.75 12.12 -22.82
C ASP A 24 -11.63 10.86 -22.70
N GLY A 25 -12.39 10.53 -23.73
CA GLY A 25 -13.19 9.30 -23.79
C GLY A 25 -12.33 8.02 -23.82
N TYR A 26 -11.12 8.07 -24.39
CA TYR A 26 -10.18 6.95 -24.38
C TYR A 26 -9.55 6.79 -22.99
N ILE A 27 -9.13 7.88 -22.36
CA ILE A 27 -8.55 7.89 -20.99
C ILE A 27 -9.56 7.40 -19.97
N SER A 28 -10.82 7.89 -20.06
CA SER A 28 -11.90 7.46 -19.17
C SER A 28 -12.20 5.96 -19.31
N ARG A 29 -12.36 5.45 -20.54
CA ARG A 29 -12.58 4.01 -20.80
C ARG A 29 -11.42 3.14 -20.34
N ARG A 30 -10.17 3.61 -20.50
CA ARG A 30 -9.00 2.89 -20.02
C ARG A 30 -8.99 2.78 -18.49
N GLY A 31 -9.40 3.84 -17.79
CA GLY A 31 -9.58 3.83 -16.34
C GLY A 31 -10.68 2.86 -15.89
N GLU A 32 -11.83 2.85 -16.56
CA GLU A 32 -12.94 1.91 -16.28
C GLU A 32 -12.51 0.45 -16.46
N PHE A 33 -11.81 0.11 -17.56
CA PHE A 33 -11.29 -1.23 -17.78
C PHE A 33 -10.29 -1.63 -16.71
N HIS A 34 -9.39 -0.72 -16.34
CA HIS A 34 -8.41 -0.96 -15.27
C HIS A 34 -9.09 -1.36 -13.96
N HIS A 35 -10.07 -0.59 -13.49
CA HIS A 35 -10.82 -0.90 -12.27
C HIS A 35 -11.61 -2.21 -12.39
N ARG A 36 -12.27 -2.43 -13.51
CA ARG A 36 -13.08 -3.63 -13.75
C ARG A 36 -12.24 -4.91 -13.75
N ILE A 37 -11.03 -4.86 -14.30
CA ILE A 37 -10.10 -6.00 -14.29
C ILE A 37 -9.61 -6.26 -12.87
N LEU A 38 -9.24 -5.22 -12.10
CA LEU A 38 -8.83 -5.36 -10.70
C LEU A 38 -9.96 -5.96 -9.84
N ASP A 39 -11.21 -5.51 -10.04
CA ASP A 39 -12.37 -6.05 -9.31
C ASP A 39 -12.65 -7.52 -9.65
N ALA A 40 -12.48 -7.91 -10.92
CA ALA A 40 -12.59 -9.29 -11.35
C ALA A 40 -11.47 -10.16 -10.75
N ALA A 41 -10.24 -9.65 -10.68
CA ALA A 41 -9.10 -10.34 -10.08
C ALA A 41 -9.31 -10.56 -8.58
N GLU A 42 -9.72 -9.55 -7.82
CA GLU A 42 -10.01 -9.68 -6.39
C GLU A 42 -11.07 -10.77 -6.12
N LYS A 43 -12.14 -10.82 -6.94
CA LYS A 43 -13.17 -11.85 -6.84
C LYS A 43 -12.62 -13.24 -7.14
N LEU A 44 -11.83 -13.39 -8.20
CA LEU A 44 -11.21 -14.68 -8.55
C LEU A 44 -10.30 -15.18 -7.43
N ILE A 45 -9.47 -14.31 -6.85
CA ILE A 45 -8.56 -14.68 -5.76
C ILE A 45 -9.34 -15.20 -4.55
N VAL A 46 -10.41 -14.50 -4.16
CA VAL A 46 -11.25 -14.90 -3.02
C VAL A 46 -12.00 -16.21 -3.31
N GLU A 47 -12.58 -16.35 -4.50
CA GLU A 47 -13.34 -17.55 -4.90
C GLU A 47 -12.45 -18.80 -5.00
N THR A 48 -11.24 -18.66 -5.54
CA THR A 48 -10.28 -19.77 -5.71
C THR A 48 -9.37 -19.96 -4.49
N ARG A 49 -9.45 -19.07 -3.50
CA ARG A 49 -8.56 -19.03 -2.33
C ARG A 49 -7.07 -19.03 -2.71
N GLY A 50 -6.75 -18.38 -3.83
CA GLY A 50 -5.39 -18.37 -4.36
C GLY A 50 -5.25 -17.52 -5.62
N THR A 51 -4.04 -17.53 -6.17
CA THR A 51 -3.72 -16.81 -7.39
C THR A 51 -3.63 -17.72 -8.62
N PHE A 52 -4.27 -18.90 -8.59
CA PHE A 52 -4.13 -19.98 -9.61
C PHE A 52 -4.95 -19.77 -10.90
N PHE A 53 -5.37 -18.56 -11.21
CA PHE A 53 -6.03 -18.23 -12.47
C PHE A 53 -5.03 -17.72 -13.52
N SER A 54 -5.38 -17.86 -14.79
CA SER A 54 -4.63 -17.26 -15.91
C SER A 54 -5.12 -15.85 -16.24
N MET A 55 -4.28 -15.07 -16.94
CA MET A 55 -4.69 -13.74 -17.44
C MET A 55 -5.85 -13.83 -18.46
N ARG A 56 -6.05 -15.01 -19.09
CA ARG A 56 -7.16 -15.28 -19.97
C ARG A 56 -8.46 -15.50 -19.19
N ASP A 57 -8.43 -16.30 -18.12
CA ASP A 57 -9.59 -16.49 -17.23
C ASP A 57 -10.03 -15.13 -16.65
N LEU A 58 -9.06 -14.29 -16.30
CA LEU A 58 -9.33 -12.94 -15.84
C LEU A 58 -9.99 -12.07 -16.91
N ALA A 59 -9.54 -12.14 -18.18
CA ALA A 59 -10.14 -11.40 -19.28
C ALA A 59 -11.61 -11.80 -19.49
N ASP A 60 -11.89 -13.10 -19.49
CA ASP A 60 -13.25 -13.66 -19.62
C ASP A 60 -14.13 -13.18 -18.46
N ARG A 61 -13.62 -13.25 -17.22
CA ARG A 61 -14.34 -12.79 -16.02
C ARG A 61 -14.61 -11.28 -16.04
N ALA A 62 -13.65 -10.49 -16.50
CA ALA A 62 -13.76 -9.03 -16.64
C ALA A 62 -14.55 -8.60 -17.88
N LYS A 63 -14.95 -9.54 -18.75
CA LYS A 63 -15.62 -9.28 -20.03
C LYS A 63 -14.84 -8.29 -20.91
N VAL A 64 -13.55 -8.58 -21.09
CA VAL A 64 -12.62 -7.81 -21.92
C VAL A 64 -11.90 -8.75 -22.90
N SER A 65 -11.21 -8.18 -23.92
CA SER A 65 -10.41 -9.02 -24.81
C SER A 65 -9.23 -9.67 -24.05
N PRO A 66 -8.76 -10.87 -24.48
CA PRO A 66 -7.64 -11.57 -23.83
C PRO A 66 -6.35 -10.74 -23.73
N ALA A 67 -6.11 -9.81 -24.64
CA ALA A 67 -4.95 -8.92 -24.63
C ALA A 67 -5.08 -7.76 -23.62
N THR A 68 -6.31 -7.43 -23.20
CA THR A 68 -6.56 -6.24 -22.38
C THR A 68 -5.86 -6.29 -21.01
N PRO A 69 -5.90 -7.40 -20.23
CA PRO A 69 -5.18 -7.46 -18.97
C PRO A 69 -3.66 -7.32 -19.13
N PHE A 70 -3.07 -7.92 -20.18
CA PHE A 70 -1.65 -7.76 -20.47
C PHE A 70 -1.29 -6.32 -20.85
N ASN A 71 -2.13 -5.63 -21.62
CA ASN A 71 -1.91 -4.24 -22.01
C ASN A 71 -2.00 -3.26 -20.81
N HIS A 72 -2.74 -3.64 -19.76
CA HIS A 72 -2.89 -2.81 -18.56
C HIS A 72 -1.83 -3.09 -17.49
N PHE A 73 -1.46 -4.35 -17.29
CA PHE A 73 -0.67 -4.79 -16.15
C PHE A 73 0.65 -5.46 -16.54
N GLY A 74 0.86 -5.75 -17.83
CA GLY A 74 2.07 -6.41 -18.34
C GLY A 74 2.16 -7.90 -17.99
N SER A 75 1.94 -8.24 -16.73
CA SER A 75 2.03 -9.60 -16.20
C SER A 75 1.01 -9.83 -15.08
N LYS A 76 0.87 -11.09 -14.65
CA LYS A 76 0.08 -11.43 -13.48
C LYS A 76 0.64 -10.79 -12.20
N ARG A 77 1.97 -10.75 -12.07
CA ARG A 77 2.62 -10.04 -10.97
C ARG A 77 2.28 -8.55 -10.99
N GLY A 78 2.36 -7.87 -12.15
CA GLY A 78 1.95 -6.47 -12.28
C GLY A 78 0.49 -6.23 -11.92
N LEU A 79 -0.39 -7.20 -12.21
CA LEU A 79 -1.79 -7.17 -11.74
C LEU A 79 -1.89 -7.26 -10.21
N LEU A 80 -1.17 -8.19 -9.57
CA LEU A 80 -1.18 -8.35 -8.12
C LEU A 80 -0.59 -7.12 -7.41
N SER A 81 0.49 -6.56 -7.95
CA SER A 81 1.04 -5.28 -7.48
C SER A 81 0.02 -4.16 -7.56
N ALA A 82 -0.72 -4.05 -8.67
CA ALA A 82 -1.76 -3.04 -8.84
C ALA A 82 -2.92 -3.22 -7.84
N ILE A 83 -3.24 -4.43 -7.38
CA ILE A 83 -4.19 -4.67 -6.29
C ILE A 83 -3.68 -4.05 -4.98
N VAL A 84 -2.41 -4.26 -4.64
CA VAL A 84 -1.79 -3.68 -3.44
C VAL A 84 -1.68 -2.16 -3.56
N GLU A 85 -1.21 -1.64 -4.70
CA GLU A 85 -1.15 -0.20 -4.97
C GLU A 85 -2.53 0.47 -4.83
N ARG A 86 -3.59 -0.14 -5.38
CA ARG A 86 -4.96 0.36 -5.25
C ARG A 86 -5.42 0.43 -3.79
N SER A 87 -5.04 -0.55 -2.97
CA SER A 87 -5.36 -0.54 -1.55
C SER A 87 -4.62 0.57 -0.83
N PHE A 88 -3.35 0.78 -1.15
CA PHE A 88 -2.52 1.83 -0.59
C PHE A 88 -3.02 3.23 -0.98
N ASP A 89 -3.41 3.43 -2.24
CA ASP A 89 -4.00 4.69 -2.71
C ASP A 89 -5.31 5.03 -1.98
N ARG A 90 -6.16 4.03 -1.73
CA ARG A 90 -7.38 4.21 -0.91
C ARG A 90 -7.02 4.65 0.50
N PHE A 91 -6.00 4.04 1.10
CA PHE A 91 -5.50 4.39 2.42
C PHE A 91 -4.93 5.82 2.48
N VAL A 92 -4.11 6.22 1.50
CA VAL A 92 -3.53 7.58 1.43
C VAL A 92 -4.62 8.65 1.26
N ARG A 93 -5.71 8.34 0.56
CA ARG A 93 -6.85 9.25 0.34
C ARG A 93 -7.87 9.28 1.48
N MET A 94 -7.78 8.37 2.46
CA MET A 94 -8.63 8.47 3.65
C MET A 94 -8.42 9.81 4.34
N PRO A 95 -9.52 10.46 4.80
CA PRO A 95 -9.40 11.70 5.54
C PRO A 95 -8.42 11.51 6.70
N LYS A 96 -7.44 12.37 6.79
CA LYS A 96 -6.53 12.39 7.93
C LYS A 96 -7.31 13.01 9.09
N GLU A 97 -7.96 12.19 9.89
CA GLU A 97 -8.62 12.63 11.13
C GLU A 97 -7.61 13.06 12.21
N THR A 98 -6.36 13.25 11.83
CA THR A 98 -5.31 13.69 12.75
C THR A 98 -5.38 15.19 12.90
N PRO A 99 -5.62 15.72 14.11
CA PRO A 99 -5.62 17.15 14.37
C PRO A 99 -4.30 17.78 13.89
N SER A 100 -4.37 18.98 13.32
CA SER A 100 -3.18 19.77 13.01
C SER A 100 -2.37 19.95 14.30
N GLY A 101 -1.11 19.47 14.33
CA GLY A 101 -0.27 19.46 15.54
C GLY A 101 -0.13 18.11 16.25
N ALA A 102 -0.69 17.03 15.68
CA ALA A 102 -0.49 15.70 16.25
C ALA A 102 0.96 15.22 16.10
N ASP A 103 1.43 14.53 17.14
CA ASP A 103 2.76 13.93 17.29
C ASP A 103 3.12 13.03 16.08
N PRO A 104 4.20 13.31 15.31
CA PRO A 104 4.58 12.53 14.13
C PRO A 104 4.84 11.06 14.41
N LEU A 105 5.42 10.69 15.54
CA LEU A 105 5.63 9.29 15.89
C LEU A 105 4.31 8.57 16.10
N ARG A 106 3.36 9.17 16.83
CA ARG A 106 2.01 8.62 17.02
C ARG A 106 1.28 8.47 15.69
N GLN A 107 1.39 9.46 14.80
CA GLN A 107 0.81 9.37 13.47
C GLN A 107 1.37 8.20 12.65
N MET A 108 2.66 7.86 12.82
CA MET A 108 3.24 6.68 12.15
C MET A 108 2.57 5.39 12.63
N PHE A 109 2.33 5.25 13.96
CA PHE A 109 1.61 4.09 14.51
C PHE A 109 0.16 4.02 14.03
N ASP A 110 -0.58 5.13 14.12
CA ASP A 110 -1.99 5.19 13.71
C ASP A 110 -2.16 4.80 12.23
N ARG A 111 -1.26 5.29 11.38
CA ARG A 111 -1.29 4.95 9.95
C ARG A 111 -0.93 3.49 9.69
N ALA A 112 0.07 2.97 10.39
CA ALA A 112 0.43 1.55 10.29
C ALA A 112 -0.73 0.67 10.76
N ASP A 113 -1.37 1.00 11.88
CA ASP A 113 -2.52 0.28 12.41
C ASP A 113 -3.69 0.25 11.44
N LEU A 114 -4.05 1.38 10.85
CA LEU A 114 -5.13 1.45 9.87
C LEU A 114 -4.86 0.54 8.66
N LEU A 115 -3.62 0.50 8.16
CA LEU A 115 -3.24 -0.34 7.03
C LEU A 115 -3.27 -1.83 7.39
N LEU A 116 -2.75 -2.20 8.57
CA LEU A 116 -2.81 -3.56 9.09
C LEU A 116 -4.25 -4.04 9.24
N CYS A 117 -5.10 -3.23 9.88
CA CYS A 117 -6.53 -3.52 10.02
C CYS A 117 -7.22 -3.70 8.66
N TYR A 118 -6.85 -2.90 7.66
CA TYR A 118 -7.44 -3.00 6.32
C TYR A 118 -7.11 -4.36 5.66
N TYR A 119 -5.84 -4.79 5.72
CA TYR A 119 -5.42 -6.07 5.14
C TYR A 119 -5.94 -7.27 5.94
N ALA A 120 -5.88 -7.20 7.27
CA ALA A 120 -6.33 -8.27 8.15
C ALA A 120 -7.83 -8.56 8.04
N LYS A 121 -8.66 -7.57 7.63
CA LYS A 121 -10.11 -7.77 7.38
C LYS A 121 -10.42 -8.59 6.12
N LYS A 122 -9.44 -8.78 5.21
CA LYS A 122 -9.62 -9.51 3.95
C LYS A 122 -8.51 -10.53 3.74
N PRO A 123 -8.33 -11.50 4.66
CA PRO A 123 -7.20 -12.44 4.61
C PRO A 123 -7.24 -13.31 3.35
N ASP A 124 -8.44 -13.73 2.89
CA ASP A 124 -8.61 -14.56 1.68
C ASP A 124 -8.18 -13.85 0.39
N LEU A 125 -8.10 -12.52 0.39
CA LEU A 125 -7.58 -11.73 -0.71
C LEU A 125 -6.07 -11.47 -0.55
N TYR A 126 -5.68 -10.91 0.60
CA TYR A 126 -4.32 -10.34 0.73
C TYR A 126 -3.25 -11.37 1.06
N ARG A 127 -3.55 -12.47 1.78
CA ARG A 127 -2.57 -13.53 2.02
C ARG A 127 -2.03 -14.15 0.73
N PRO A 128 -2.89 -14.62 -0.21
CA PRO A 128 -2.41 -15.15 -1.49
C PRO A 128 -1.66 -14.12 -2.35
N VAL A 129 -2.13 -12.86 -2.36
CA VAL A 129 -1.48 -11.79 -3.10
C VAL A 129 -0.07 -11.52 -2.57
N PHE A 130 0.08 -11.33 -1.27
CA PHE A 130 1.39 -11.08 -0.67
C PHE A 130 2.32 -12.30 -0.75
N ALA A 131 1.79 -13.52 -0.61
CA ALA A 131 2.57 -14.74 -0.78
C ALA A 131 3.22 -14.82 -2.18
N GLU A 132 2.46 -14.53 -3.23
CA GLU A 132 2.95 -14.52 -4.61
C GLU A 132 3.96 -13.39 -4.86
N LEU A 133 3.71 -12.19 -4.34
CA LEU A 133 4.59 -11.05 -4.52
C LEU A 133 5.93 -11.21 -3.79
N LEU A 134 5.92 -11.76 -2.57
CA LEU A 134 7.14 -11.96 -1.77
C LEU A 134 7.92 -13.21 -2.17
N GLY A 135 7.27 -14.20 -2.78
CA GLY A 135 7.90 -15.44 -3.25
C GLY A 135 8.65 -15.31 -4.58
N SER A 136 8.63 -14.16 -5.22
CA SER A 136 9.24 -13.92 -6.54
C SER A 136 10.63 -13.32 -6.42
N GLU A 137 11.57 -13.77 -7.26
CA GLU A 137 12.95 -13.24 -7.36
C GLU A 137 13.06 -11.92 -8.17
N GLU A 138 11.94 -11.37 -8.65
CA GLU A 138 11.95 -10.12 -9.40
C GLU A 138 12.25 -8.90 -8.50
N SER A 139 12.76 -7.84 -9.13
CA SER A 139 13.11 -6.56 -8.45
C SER A 139 12.04 -6.05 -7.49
N PRO A 140 12.44 -5.26 -6.46
CA PRO A 140 11.52 -4.71 -5.48
C PRO A 140 10.31 -4.05 -6.15
N ASP A 141 9.13 -4.43 -5.71
CA ASP A 141 7.87 -3.94 -6.24
C ASP A 141 7.69 -2.45 -5.91
N ARG A 142 6.97 -1.73 -6.76
CA ARG A 142 6.62 -0.32 -6.54
C ARG A 142 5.94 -0.10 -5.19
N ALA A 143 5.11 -1.05 -4.75
CA ALA A 143 4.46 -1.02 -3.45
C ALA A 143 5.47 -1.01 -2.29
N LEU A 144 6.53 -1.83 -2.36
CA LEU A 144 7.60 -1.87 -1.37
C LEU A 144 8.37 -0.53 -1.32
N LEU A 145 8.71 0.02 -2.48
CA LEU A 145 9.39 1.33 -2.54
C LEU A 145 8.51 2.46 -1.98
N GLN A 146 7.21 2.37 -2.18
CA GLN A 146 6.24 3.33 -1.65
C GLN A 146 6.10 3.21 -0.12
N ALA A 147 6.14 1.99 0.43
CA ALA A 147 6.13 1.75 1.87
C ALA A 147 7.38 2.35 2.55
N ILE A 148 8.58 2.08 2.03
CA ILE A 148 9.84 2.66 2.54
C ILE A 148 9.79 4.21 2.46
N THR A 149 9.26 4.77 1.39
CA THR A 149 9.10 6.23 1.23
C THR A 149 8.15 6.80 2.28
N SER A 150 7.09 6.07 2.64
CA SER A 150 6.18 6.46 3.71
C SER A 150 6.86 6.50 5.07
N TRP A 151 7.64 5.47 5.41
CA TRP A 151 8.46 5.44 6.64
C TRP A 151 9.43 6.63 6.70
N ARG A 152 10.18 6.88 5.61
CA ARG A 152 11.10 8.02 5.52
C ARG A 152 10.41 9.35 5.78
N SER A 153 9.21 9.54 5.24
CA SER A 153 8.44 10.77 5.41
C SER A 153 8.06 10.98 6.88
N GLY A 154 7.57 9.94 7.56
CA GLY A 154 7.23 9.99 8.98
C GLY A 154 8.45 10.26 9.86
N LEU A 155 9.57 9.56 9.62
CA LEU A 155 10.83 9.75 10.35
C LEU A 155 11.39 11.17 10.19
N ARG A 156 11.33 11.74 8.98
CA ARG A 156 11.75 13.13 8.75
C ARG A 156 10.86 14.13 9.50
N ALA A 157 9.55 13.88 9.58
CA ALA A 157 8.66 14.70 10.38
C ALA A 157 9.00 14.60 11.88
N ALA A 158 9.16 13.39 12.42
CA ALA A 158 9.56 13.16 13.81
C ALA A 158 10.92 13.79 14.16
N SER A 159 11.88 13.73 13.23
CA SER A 159 13.19 14.35 13.40
C SER A 159 13.10 15.88 13.46
N ARG A 160 12.25 16.50 12.65
CA ARG A 160 12.05 17.98 12.68
C ARG A 160 11.41 18.45 13.97
N GLU A 161 10.53 17.64 14.55
CA GLU A 161 9.88 17.90 15.85
C GLU A 161 10.78 17.50 17.05
N GLY A 162 12.04 17.12 16.80
CA GLY A 162 12.99 16.77 17.87
C GLY A 162 12.69 15.45 18.60
N GLN A 163 11.84 14.60 18.03
CA GLN A 163 11.46 13.31 18.63
C GLN A 163 12.50 12.20 18.42
N LEU A 164 13.46 12.42 17.52
CA LEU A 164 14.54 11.49 17.24
C LEU A 164 15.90 12.08 17.63
N GLN A 165 16.84 11.24 18.01
CA GLN A 165 18.23 11.61 18.29
C GLN A 165 18.88 12.21 17.04
N LYS A 166 19.65 13.29 17.21
CA LYS A 166 20.40 13.93 16.12
C LYS A 166 21.45 13.00 15.52
N GLY A 167 21.71 13.12 14.22
CA GLY A 167 22.76 12.36 13.52
C GLY A 167 22.39 10.92 13.18
N ARG A 168 21.16 10.48 13.43
CA ARG A 168 20.70 9.14 13.01
C ARG A 168 20.48 9.06 11.51
N ASN A 169 20.87 7.95 10.90
CA ASN A 169 20.61 7.66 9.51
C ASN A 169 19.15 7.17 9.33
N LEU A 170 18.27 8.08 8.95
CA LEU A 170 16.83 7.80 8.82
C LEU A 170 16.51 6.80 7.69
N ASP A 171 17.38 6.65 6.71
CA ASP A 171 17.19 5.66 5.64
C ASP A 171 17.43 4.23 6.16
N VAL A 172 18.42 4.05 7.02
CA VAL A 172 18.66 2.76 7.71
C VAL A 172 17.50 2.42 8.63
N VAL A 173 16.99 3.40 9.38
CA VAL A 173 15.83 3.19 10.27
C VAL A 173 14.58 2.84 9.47
N ALA A 174 14.32 3.52 8.33
CA ALA A 174 13.20 3.22 7.45
C ALA A 174 13.27 1.79 6.88
N ASN A 175 14.45 1.36 6.45
CA ASN A 175 14.67 -0.01 5.98
C ASN A 175 14.44 -1.03 7.11
N GLN A 176 14.87 -0.74 8.35
CA GLN A 176 14.63 -1.63 9.47
C GLN A 176 13.14 -1.75 9.82
N LEU A 177 12.39 -0.64 9.77
CA LEU A 177 10.94 -0.64 9.95
C LEU A 177 10.25 -1.51 8.90
N GLU A 178 10.65 -1.38 7.64
CA GLU A 178 10.11 -2.21 6.56
C GLU A 178 10.48 -3.68 6.70
N THR A 179 11.71 -3.99 7.12
CA THR A 179 12.15 -5.37 7.39
C THR A 179 11.28 -6.02 8.49
N ASN A 180 11.01 -5.29 9.58
CA ASN A 180 10.12 -5.77 10.64
C ASN A 180 8.69 -5.99 10.14
N TRP A 181 8.19 -5.07 9.30
CA TRP A 181 6.88 -5.21 8.68
C TRP A 181 6.79 -6.46 7.82
N ILE A 182 7.74 -6.65 6.89
CA ILE A 182 7.80 -7.82 6.01
C ILE A 182 7.94 -9.11 6.82
N GLY A 183 8.81 -9.14 7.84
CA GLY A 183 8.97 -10.30 8.71
C GLY A 183 7.66 -10.70 9.40
N SER A 184 6.95 -9.73 9.97
CA SER A 184 5.64 -9.97 10.60
C SER A 184 4.56 -10.40 9.57
N LEU A 185 4.58 -9.81 8.37
CA LEU A 185 3.71 -10.17 7.27
C LEU A 185 3.91 -11.62 6.82
N MET A 186 5.16 -12.09 6.72
CA MET A 186 5.50 -13.48 6.39
C MET A 186 4.94 -14.46 7.43
N MET A 187 4.97 -14.13 8.71
CA MET A 187 4.37 -14.97 9.77
C MET A 187 2.84 -15.05 9.63
N TRP A 188 2.19 -13.94 9.26
CA TRP A 188 0.74 -13.93 9.01
C TRP A 188 0.38 -14.73 7.74
N ILE A 189 1.12 -14.56 6.64
CA ILE A 189 0.93 -15.31 5.39
C ILE A 189 1.07 -16.81 5.66
N GLY A 190 2.12 -17.21 6.37
CA GLY A 190 2.40 -18.60 6.71
C GLY A 190 1.46 -19.23 7.74
N GLY A 191 0.50 -18.44 8.30
CA GLY A 191 -0.48 -18.94 9.28
C GLY A 191 0.09 -19.12 10.70
N ALA A 192 1.33 -18.67 10.96
CA ALA A 192 1.93 -18.70 12.30
C ALA A 192 1.22 -17.76 13.28
N MET A 193 0.49 -16.77 12.77
CA MET A 193 -0.37 -15.87 13.55
C MET A 193 -1.60 -15.46 12.76
N ASP A 194 -2.66 -15.08 13.46
CA ASP A 194 -3.85 -14.48 12.87
C ASP A 194 -3.64 -12.97 12.57
N GLY A 195 -4.70 -12.29 12.12
CA GLY A 195 -4.63 -10.86 11.80
C GLY A 195 -4.37 -9.98 13.03
N SER A 196 -4.83 -10.38 14.21
CA SER A 196 -4.61 -9.67 15.47
C SER A 196 -3.17 -9.82 15.94
N GLY A 197 -2.63 -11.03 15.89
CA GLY A 197 -1.24 -11.32 16.20
C GLY A 197 -0.29 -10.60 15.26
N TRP A 198 -0.59 -10.59 13.95
CA TRP A 198 0.20 -9.83 12.96
C TRP A 198 0.25 -8.34 13.29
N LYS A 199 -0.90 -7.73 13.59
CA LYS A 199 -0.97 -6.33 14.00
C LYS A 199 -0.06 -6.04 15.20
N LEU A 200 -0.21 -6.80 16.28
CA LEU A 200 0.58 -6.64 17.50
C LEU A 200 2.09 -6.81 17.23
N GLN A 201 2.47 -7.81 16.42
CA GLN A 201 3.87 -8.06 16.08
C GLN A 201 4.49 -6.93 15.26
N ALA A 202 3.75 -6.42 14.25
CA ALA A 202 4.22 -5.31 13.43
C ALA A 202 4.37 -4.01 14.24
N GLU A 203 3.41 -3.72 15.14
CA GLU A 203 3.48 -2.57 16.03
C GLU A 203 4.61 -2.69 17.04
N TYR A 204 4.82 -3.87 17.63
CA TYR A 204 5.90 -4.13 18.56
C TYR A 204 7.27 -3.90 17.91
N GLY A 205 7.50 -4.49 16.73
CA GLY A 205 8.73 -4.27 15.97
C GLY A 205 8.96 -2.80 15.62
N THR A 206 7.88 -2.07 15.30
CA THR A 206 7.93 -0.62 15.07
C THR A 206 8.33 0.14 16.33
N ALA A 207 7.70 -0.16 17.49
CA ALA A 207 7.98 0.49 18.76
C ALA A 207 9.44 0.28 19.22
N VAL A 208 9.94 -0.96 19.15
CA VAL A 208 11.32 -1.30 19.51
C VAL A 208 12.33 -0.59 18.60
N THR A 209 12.07 -0.57 17.30
CA THR A 209 12.95 0.12 16.34
C THR A 209 12.98 1.63 16.60
N LEU A 210 11.84 2.26 16.80
CA LEU A 210 11.76 3.70 17.07
C LEU A 210 12.36 4.06 18.43
N LEU A 211 12.19 3.20 19.46
CA LEU A 211 12.80 3.40 20.77
C LEU A 211 14.34 3.48 20.69
N SER A 212 14.97 2.70 19.80
CA SER A 212 16.42 2.69 19.61
C SER A 212 17.00 4.01 19.08
N VAL A 213 16.17 4.87 18.51
CA VAL A 213 16.56 6.16 17.91
C VAL A 213 15.78 7.34 18.48
N ALA A 214 14.96 7.12 19.50
CA ALA A 214 14.13 8.14 20.13
C ALA A 214 14.98 9.17 20.87
N SER A 215 14.54 10.44 20.89
CA SER A 215 15.06 11.44 21.82
C SER A 215 14.53 11.19 23.23
N ASP A 216 15.19 11.78 24.24
CA ASP A 216 14.79 11.65 25.66
C ASP A 216 13.30 12.01 25.89
N ALA A 217 12.78 12.96 25.12
CA ALA A 217 11.37 13.36 25.22
C ALA A 217 10.39 12.28 24.70
N ALA A 218 10.79 11.47 23.72
CA ALA A 218 9.93 10.43 23.13
C ALA A 218 10.09 9.06 23.80
N VAL A 219 11.21 8.83 24.49
CA VAL A 219 11.53 7.55 25.17
C VAL A 219 10.43 7.07 26.12
N PRO A 220 9.88 7.88 27.06
CA PRO A 220 8.90 7.37 28.02
C PRO A 220 7.67 6.79 27.35
N TRP A 221 7.10 7.49 26.37
CA TRP A 221 5.93 7.02 25.64
C TRP A 221 6.21 5.73 24.84
N LEU A 222 7.38 5.63 24.19
CA LEU A 222 7.75 4.44 23.42
C LEU A 222 8.03 3.24 24.34
N GLN A 223 8.62 3.44 25.51
CA GLN A 223 8.80 2.39 26.51
C GLN A 223 7.46 1.85 27.01
N ASP A 224 6.52 2.74 27.35
CA ASP A 224 5.17 2.33 27.75
C ASP A 224 4.48 1.54 26.63
N ARG A 225 4.64 1.98 25.37
CA ARG A 225 4.06 1.28 24.22
C ARG A 225 4.67 -0.11 24.02
N VAL A 226 5.98 -0.25 24.14
CA VAL A 226 6.70 -1.54 24.08
C VAL A 226 6.15 -2.49 25.13
N LEU A 227 6.08 -2.06 26.40
CA LEU A 227 5.59 -2.90 27.50
C LEU A 227 4.12 -3.33 27.31
N GLN A 228 3.27 -2.43 26.84
CA GLN A 228 1.87 -2.76 26.53
C GLN A 228 1.75 -3.80 25.41
N LEU A 229 2.51 -3.63 24.33
CA LEU A 229 2.48 -4.56 23.20
C LEU A 229 3.10 -5.92 23.57
N GLU A 230 4.16 -5.93 24.36
CA GLU A 230 4.78 -7.16 24.86
C GLU A 230 3.81 -7.98 25.71
N ALA A 231 3.10 -7.32 26.65
CA ALA A 231 2.07 -7.98 27.45
C ALA A 231 0.94 -8.58 26.61
N GLN A 232 0.49 -7.90 25.56
CA GLN A 232 -0.51 -8.41 24.64
C GLN A 232 0.01 -9.55 23.77
N LEU A 233 1.23 -9.44 23.23
CA LEU A 233 1.87 -10.49 22.44
C LEU A 233 2.08 -11.77 23.23
N ALA A 234 2.42 -11.69 24.51
CA ALA A 234 2.59 -12.85 25.38
C ALA A 234 1.31 -13.70 25.50
N THR A 235 0.15 -13.15 25.17
CA THR A 235 -1.14 -13.89 25.18
C THR A 235 -1.44 -14.60 23.86
N VAL A 236 -0.81 -14.18 22.74
CA VAL A 236 -1.10 -14.69 21.39
C VAL A 236 0.04 -15.49 20.77
N ILE A 237 1.27 -15.31 21.26
CA ILE A 237 2.41 -16.13 20.80
C ILE A 237 2.33 -17.50 21.47
N PRO A 238 2.31 -18.62 20.69
CA PRO A 238 2.36 -19.95 21.26
C PRO A 238 3.60 -20.12 22.14
N ARG A 239 3.42 -20.56 23.38
CA ARG A 239 4.56 -20.92 24.23
C ARG A 239 5.26 -22.12 23.60
N ALA A 240 6.54 -21.99 23.30
CA ALA A 240 7.38 -23.13 22.96
C ALA A 240 7.39 -24.10 24.14
N HIS A 241 6.89 -25.29 23.94
CA HIS A 241 6.96 -26.40 24.89
C HIS A 241 8.26 -27.15 24.71
#